data_0749b794ce86bd16d4020ddafe23f94a
#
_entry.id   0749b794ce86bd16d4020ddafe23f94a
#
_cell.length_a   1.000
_cell.length_b   1.000
_cell.length_c   1.000
_cell.angle_alpha   90.00
_cell.angle_beta   90.00
_cell.angle_gamma   90.00
#
_symmetry.space_group_name_H-M   'P 1'
#
loop_
_entity.id
_entity.type
_entity.pdbx_description
1 polymer ?
#
loop_
_entity_poly.entity_id
_entity_poly.type
_entity_poly.pdbx_seq_one_letter_code
_entity_poly.pdbx_strand_id
1 'polypeptide(L)'
;MLLLGALLHAQEHNFEFVFNHIYLNAEVNGKPARLVFDTGSSDVYLDSTWLSESGIKYARMGKAMVRGAGNEAKKTTLIFSGVNVSMNGRQYSPQMVPVIDLRAILGETADGIFGLKDLKGKIIVIDYKNEKLTLSDKLALAQTEGFSRIPIETDSNHPGKILVPIDVTIIPGKVISGKALLDTGSGKGLEFTSKAAAKYGLDKIQEKNPFYYKHGGVGGESAGYEFAVDKVTADSVLLSQGKARYSTDKEGAMASDEYIAVAGNEIWRHFTIIIDLSKSVLFLKENL
;
A
#
# COMPACT_ATOMS: atom_id res chain seq x y z
N MET A 1 -43.03 13.22 15.00
CA MET A 1 -42.08 12.11 15.03
C MET A 1 -40.94 12.45 14.04
N LEU A 2 -39.92 13.15 14.55
CA LEU A 2 -38.75 13.54 13.72
C LEU A 2 -37.89 12.28 13.48
N LEU A 3 -37.86 11.82 12.23
CA LEU A 3 -36.84 10.88 11.76
C LEU A 3 -35.50 11.61 11.78
N LEU A 4 -34.70 11.43 12.83
CA LEU A 4 -33.27 11.71 12.76
C LEU A 4 -32.68 10.72 11.74
N GLY A 5 -32.55 11.18 10.51
CA GLY A 5 -31.74 10.48 9.52
C GLY A 5 -30.32 10.40 10.07
N ALA A 6 -29.85 9.20 10.36
CA ALA A 6 -28.45 8.96 10.66
C ALA A 6 -27.64 9.49 9.50
N LEU A 7 -27.01 10.64 9.68
CA LEU A 7 -25.98 11.16 8.79
C LEU A 7 -24.88 10.12 8.73
N LEU A 8 -24.84 9.41 7.63
CA LEU A 8 -23.76 8.45 7.31
C LEU A 8 -22.49 9.26 7.14
N HIS A 9 -21.70 9.31 8.20
CA HIS A 9 -20.52 10.14 8.27
C HIS A 9 -19.41 9.47 7.43
N ALA A 10 -19.20 9.99 6.23
CA ALA A 10 -17.93 9.85 5.56
C ALA A 10 -16.88 10.55 6.44
N GLN A 11 -15.82 9.87 6.78
CA GLN A 11 -14.76 10.39 7.61
C GLN A 11 -13.61 10.81 6.73
N GLU A 12 -13.36 12.12 6.68
CA GLU A 12 -12.30 12.72 5.89
C GLU A 12 -11.08 13.00 6.79
N HIS A 13 -9.91 12.60 6.32
CA HIS A 13 -8.61 12.85 6.92
C HIS A 13 -7.74 13.61 5.93
N ASN A 14 -7.15 14.72 6.34
CA ASN A 14 -6.06 15.31 5.59
C ASN A 14 -4.81 14.44 5.76
N PHE A 15 -4.05 14.30 4.70
CA PHE A 15 -2.76 13.65 4.75
C PHE A 15 -1.65 14.56 4.21
N GLU A 16 -0.42 14.21 4.48
CA GLU A 16 0.75 14.82 3.86
C GLU A 16 1.33 13.81 2.87
N PHE A 17 1.60 14.24 1.63
CA PHE A 17 2.23 13.38 0.63
C PHE A 17 3.71 13.70 0.51
N VAL A 18 4.56 12.91 1.17
CA VAL A 18 6.00 13.15 1.30
C VAL A 18 6.77 11.91 0.86
N PHE A 19 7.79 12.09 0.00
CA PHE A 19 8.60 11.00 -0.55
C PHE A 19 7.79 9.83 -1.15
N ASN A 20 6.70 10.17 -1.83
CA ASN A 20 5.73 9.22 -2.39
C ASN A 20 5.04 8.33 -1.34
N HIS A 21 4.87 8.79 -0.10
CA HIS A 21 4.07 8.10 0.93
C HIS A 21 2.99 9.02 1.47
N ILE A 22 1.86 8.42 1.84
CA ILE A 22 0.72 9.10 2.46
C ILE A 22 0.92 9.04 3.97
N TYR A 23 1.12 10.19 4.61
CA TYR A 23 1.26 10.30 6.07
C TYR A 23 -0.03 10.84 6.69
N LEU A 24 -0.57 10.09 7.63
CA LEU A 24 -1.75 10.46 8.43
C LEU A 24 -1.31 10.89 9.83
N ASN A 25 -1.81 12.04 10.28
CA ASN A 25 -1.66 12.45 11.67
C ASN A 25 -2.64 11.66 12.54
N ALA A 26 -2.13 10.99 13.54
CA ALA A 26 -2.87 10.13 14.46
C ALA A 26 -2.38 10.31 15.90
N GLU A 27 -3.10 9.71 16.82
CA GLU A 27 -2.62 9.48 18.19
C GLU A 27 -2.60 7.99 18.46
N VAL A 28 -1.53 7.50 19.06
CA VAL A 28 -1.43 6.15 19.57
C VAL A 28 -1.39 6.20 21.09
N ASN A 29 -2.42 5.70 21.74
CA ASN A 29 -2.61 5.80 23.19
C ASN A 29 -2.45 7.25 23.73
N GLY A 30 -2.98 8.24 23.00
CA GLY A 30 -2.91 9.66 23.36
C GLY A 30 -1.55 10.32 23.08
N LYS A 31 -0.63 9.66 22.40
CA LYS A 31 0.64 10.24 21.95
C LYS A 31 0.59 10.52 20.46
N PRO A 32 0.97 11.71 20.00
CA PRO A 32 1.04 12.03 18.57
C PRO A 32 1.91 11.04 17.80
N ALA A 33 1.44 10.64 16.63
CA ALA A 33 2.15 9.72 15.74
C ALA A 33 1.82 10.04 14.28
N ARG A 34 2.80 9.93 13.39
CA ARG A 34 2.63 10.00 11.92
C ARG A 34 2.66 8.59 11.35
N LEU A 35 1.52 8.13 10.84
CA LEU A 35 1.36 6.78 10.32
C LEU A 35 1.33 6.81 8.78
N VAL A 36 2.12 5.96 8.15
CA VAL A 36 2.03 5.75 6.71
C VAL A 36 0.78 4.92 6.41
N PHE A 37 -0.10 5.42 5.54
CA PHE A 37 -1.25 4.67 5.06
C PHE A 37 -0.79 3.69 3.96
N ASP A 38 -0.95 2.42 4.24
CA ASP A 38 -0.37 1.34 3.44
C ASP A 38 -1.43 0.30 3.05
N THR A 39 -1.84 0.33 1.77
CA THR A 39 -2.81 -0.63 1.23
C THR A 39 -2.21 -2.00 0.95
N GLY A 40 -0.88 -2.14 0.91
CA GLY A 40 -0.17 -3.42 0.83
C GLY A 40 0.00 -4.11 2.18
N SER A 41 -0.35 -3.43 3.27
CA SER A 41 -0.30 -3.98 4.63
C SER A 41 -1.69 -4.32 5.18
N SER A 42 -1.80 -5.46 5.86
CA SER A 42 -3.02 -5.78 6.62
C SER A 42 -3.04 -5.11 7.99
N ASP A 43 -1.93 -5.10 8.70
CA ASP A 43 -1.86 -4.75 10.11
C ASP A 43 -1.39 -3.31 10.35
N VAL A 44 -1.58 -2.83 11.58
CA VAL A 44 -0.90 -1.65 12.10
C VAL A 44 0.48 -2.08 12.58
N TYR A 45 1.49 -1.28 12.26
CA TYR A 45 2.87 -1.43 12.77
C TYR A 45 3.28 -0.16 13.53
N LEU A 46 4.13 -0.30 14.52
CA LEU A 46 4.74 0.85 15.20
C LEU A 46 6.26 0.86 14.99
N ASP A 47 6.80 2.05 14.87
CA ASP A 47 8.25 2.23 14.82
C ASP A 47 8.88 1.99 16.19
N SER A 48 10.02 1.30 16.22
CA SER A 48 10.69 0.92 17.45
C SER A 48 11.28 2.12 18.20
N THR A 49 11.78 3.11 17.48
CA THR A 49 12.35 4.34 18.05
C THR A 49 11.24 5.22 18.60
N TRP A 50 10.17 5.44 17.81
CA TRP A 50 8.99 6.17 18.28
C TRP A 50 8.39 5.54 19.54
N LEU A 51 8.25 4.20 19.57
CA LEU A 51 7.73 3.50 20.75
C LEU A 51 8.57 3.77 21.99
N SER A 52 9.90 3.74 21.84
CA SER A 52 10.83 4.04 22.93
C SER A 52 10.70 5.48 23.40
N GLU A 53 10.63 6.44 22.48
CA GLU A 53 10.52 7.87 22.74
C GLU A 53 9.17 8.25 23.36
N SER A 54 8.07 7.59 22.94
CA SER A 54 6.71 7.86 23.44
C SER A 54 6.54 7.58 24.92
N GLY A 55 7.38 6.72 25.48
CA GLY A 55 7.30 6.26 26.87
C GLY A 55 6.11 5.35 27.18
N ILE A 56 5.35 4.92 26.15
CA ILE A 56 4.22 4.00 26.30
C ILE A 56 4.74 2.61 26.65
N LYS A 57 4.13 2.01 27.69
CA LYS A 57 4.44 0.63 28.10
C LYS A 57 3.24 -0.25 27.87
N TYR A 58 3.48 -1.43 27.32
CA TYR A 58 2.44 -2.45 27.10
C TYR A 58 2.69 -3.64 28.02
N ALA A 59 1.61 -4.09 28.67
CA ALA A 59 1.69 -5.17 29.66
C ALA A 59 1.92 -6.54 29.00
N ARG A 60 1.46 -6.72 27.75
CA ARG A 60 1.52 -8.01 27.06
C ARG A 60 2.26 -7.88 25.74
N MET A 61 3.52 -8.30 25.74
CA MET A 61 4.41 -8.29 24.59
C MET A 61 5.03 -9.68 24.40
N GLY A 62 5.43 -9.97 23.15
CA GLY A 62 6.10 -11.19 22.75
C GLY A 62 7.05 -10.98 21.60
N LYS A 63 7.38 -12.05 20.90
CA LYS A 63 8.22 -12.05 19.71
C LYS A 63 7.46 -12.63 18.53
N ALA A 64 7.70 -12.07 17.35
CA ALA A 64 7.18 -12.55 16.08
C ALA A 64 8.25 -12.50 15.01
N MET A 65 7.99 -13.18 13.90
CA MET A 65 8.75 -13.03 12.66
C MET A 65 7.89 -12.24 11.68
N VAL A 66 8.44 -11.16 11.13
CA VAL A 66 7.77 -10.34 10.12
C VAL A 66 8.51 -10.50 8.80
N ARG A 67 7.75 -10.62 7.72
CA ARG A 67 8.23 -10.64 6.34
C ARG A 67 7.60 -9.47 5.57
N GLY A 68 8.32 -8.96 4.57
CA GLY A 68 7.86 -7.92 3.68
C GLY A 68 8.73 -7.91 2.43
N ALA A 69 8.92 -6.77 1.80
CA ALA A 69 9.94 -6.61 0.77
C ALA A 69 11.33 -6.81 1.35
N GLY A 70 12.22 -7.51 0.61
CA GLY A 70 13.53 -7.95 1.06
C GLY A 70 13.60 -9.45 1.34
N ASN A 71 14.83 -9.96 1.53
CA ASN A 71 15.13 -11.39 1.54
C ASN A 71 15.16 -12.03 2.94
N GLU A 72 14.80 -11.29 3.98
CA GLU A 72 14.92 -11.74 5.36
C GLU A 72 13.57 -11.76 6.10
N ALA A 73 13.44 -12.72 7.01
CA ALA A 73 12.41 -12.66 8.03
C ALA A 73 13.00 -12.00 9.28
N LYS A 74 12.50 -10.83 9.67
CA LYS A 74 13.01 -10.11 10.84
C LYS A 74 12.28 -10.51 12.12
N LYS A 75 13.06 -10.88 13.14
CA LYS A 75 12.52 -11.10 14.48
C LYS A 75 12.18 -9.75 15.10
N THR A 76 10.95 -9.59 15.53
CA THR A 76 10.46 -8.33 16.08
C THR A 76 9.71 -8.54 17.39
N THR A 77 9.45 -7.43 18.07
CA THR A 77 8.53 -7.39 19.20
C THR A 77 7.10 -7.34 18.68
N LEU A 78 6.19 -8.07 19.34
CA LEU A 78 4.76 -8.06 19.05
C LEU A 78 4.01 -7.61 20.29
N ILE A 79 3.17 -6.58 20.16
CA ILE A 79 2.23 -6.13 21.20
C ILE A 79 0.92 -6.84 20.94
N PHE A 80 0.39 -7.57 21.95
CA PHE A 80 -0.81 -8.39 21.79
C PHE A 80 -2.12 -7.66 22.06
N SER A 81 -2.10 -6.52 22.76
CA SER A 81 -3.29 -5.73 23.07
C SER A 81 -2.94 -4.39 23.70
N GLY A 82 -3.93 -3.51 23.81
CA GLY A 82 -3.78 -2.22 24.48
C GLY A 82 -3.24 -1.12 23.56
N VAL A 83 -3.15 -1.36 22.26
CA VAL A 83 -2.88 -0.30 21.29
C VAL A 83 -4.22 0.29 20.85
N ASN A 84 -4.36 1.61 20.99
CA ASN A 84 -5.50 2.36 20.50
C ASN A 84 -4.97 3.45 19.56
N VAL A 85 -5.40 3.41 18.31
CA VAL A 85 -5.07 4.42 17.31
C VAL A 85 -6.27 5.32 17.14
N SER A 86 -6.11 6.62 17.32
CA SER A 86 -7.12 7.64 17.11
C SER A 86 -6.79 8.48 15.89
N MET A 87 -7.72 8.60 14.96
CA MET A 87 -7.63 9.49 13.81
C MET A 87 -8.94 10.23 13.64
N ASN A 88 -8.92 11.58 13.70
CA ASN A 88 -10.10 12.44 13.59
C ASN A 88 -11.29 11.96 14.45
N GLY A 89 -11.02 11.59 15.70
CA GLY A 89 -12.05 11.16 16.66
C GLY A 89 -12.52 9.71 16.50
N ARG A 90 -12.06 8.97 15.49
CA ARG A 90 -12.33 7.54 15.36
C ARG A 90 -11.23 6.73 16.04
N GLN A 91 -11.67 5.70 16.78
CA GLN A 91 -10.78 4.78 17.48
C GLN A 91 -10.65 3.47 16.72
N TYR A 92 -9.43 2.96 16.65
CA TYR A 92 -9.08 1.63 16.13
C TYR A 92 -8.30 0.90 17.23
N SER A 93 -8.60 -0.36 17.46
CA SER A 93 -7.98 -1.15 18.52
C SER A 93 -7.40 -2.46 17.97
N PRO A 94 -6.28 -2.38 17.23
CA PRO A 94 -5.64 -3.55 16.65
C PRO A 94 -5.21 -4.53 17.73
N GLN A 95 -5.49 -5.83 17.50
CA GLN A 95 -5.24 -6.89 18.47
C GLN A 95 -3.78 -7.32 18.53
N MET A 96 -3.05 -7.16 17.45
CA MET A 96 -1.63 -7.49 17.34
C MET A 96 -0.93 -6.41 16.54
N VAL A 97 0.13 -5.86 17.13
CA VAL A 97 0.91 -4.77 16.54
C VAL A 97 2.39 -5.14 16.57
N PRO A 98 2.99 -5.47 15.42
CA PRO A 98 4.43 -5.64 15.31
C PRO A 98 5.15 -4.30 15.49
N VAL A 99 6.33 -4.34 16.12
CA VAL A 99 7.20 -3.19 16.36
C VAL A 99 8.49 -3.41 15.58
N ILE A 100 8.74 -2.60 14.57
CA ILE A 100 9.90 -2.72 13.68
C ILE A 100 10.59 -1.36 13.51
N ASP A 101 11.79 -1.34 12.98
CA ASP A 101 12.51 -0.13 12.64
C ASP A 101 12.00 0.41 11.29
N LEU A 102 10.92 1.20 11.35
CA LEU A 102 10.28 1.80 10.16
C LEU A 102 10.99 3.06 9.70
N ARG A 103 11.57 3.83 10.63
CA ARG A 103 12.27 5.07 10.27
C ARG A 103 13.45 4.82 9.32
N ALA A 104 14.13 3.68 9.47
CA ALA A 104 15.18 3.27 8.55
C ALA A 104 14.68 2.92 7.14
N ILE A 105 13.39 2.65 6.96
CA ILE A 105 12.78 2.19 5.71
C ILE A 105 11.98 3.33 5.04
N LEU A 106 11.15 4.02 5.81
CA LEU A 106 10.17 5.00 5.33
C LEU A 106 10.58 6.46 5.61
N GLY A 107 11.69 6.66 6.33
CA GLY A 107 12.19 7.97 6.72
C GLY A 107 11.93 8.33 8.18
N GLU A 108 12.73 9.27 8.71
CA GLU A 108 12.83 9.60 10.14
C GLU A 108 11.51 10.00 10.81
N THR A 109 10.50 10.38 10.03
CA THR A 109 9.19 10.83 10.54
C THR A 109 8.11 9.76 10.49
N ALA A 110 8.43 8.52 10.09
CA ALA A 110 7.48 7.42 10.05
C ALA A 110 7.39 6.74 11.43
N ASP A 111 6.34 7.04 12.17
CA ASP A 111 6.12 6.50 13.52
C ASP A 111 5.36 5.18 13.51
N GLY A 112 4.78 4.82 12.37
CA GLY A 112 4.07 3.56 12.19
C GLY A 112 3.50 3.42 10.78
N ILE A 113 2.83 2.29 10.56
CA ILE A 113 2.03 1.98 9.37
C ILE A 113 0.59 1.76 9.82
N PHE A 114 -0.36 2.25 9.04
CA PHE A 114 -1.78 1.96 9.19
C PHE A 114 -2.26 1.15 7.99
N GLY A 115 -2.47 -0.15 8.20
CA GLY A 115 -2.95 -1.08 7.19
C GLY A 115 -4.47 -1.23 7.15
N LEU A 116 -4.97 -2.18 6.37
CA LEU A 116 -6.39 -2.27 5.99
C LEU A 116 -7.27 -3.13 6.89
N LYS A 117 -6.72 -3.85 7.87
CA LYS A 117 -7.49 -4.83 8.68
C LYS A 117 -8.71 -4.24 9.38
N ASP A 118 -8.54 -3.04 9.95
CA ASP A 118 -9.61 -2.33 10.64
C ASP A 118 -10.53 -1.55 9.68
N LEU A 119 -10.24 -1.59 8.37
CA LEU A 119 -11.02 -0.98 7.30
C LEU A 119 -11.80 -2.00 6.46
N LYS A 120 -11.91 -3.24 6.92
CA LYS A 120 -12.64 -4.31 6.22
C LYS A 120 -14.06 -3.85 5.87
N GLY A 121 -14.44 -4.03 4.59
CA GLY A 121 -15.76 -3.66 4.08
C GLY A 121 -16.00 -2.15 3.91
N LYS A 122 -15.01 -1.32 4.18
CA LYS A 122 -15.09 0.12 3.95
C LYS A 122 -14.84 0.49 2.49
N ILE A 123 -15.26 1.69 2.17
CA ILE A 123 -14.89 2.38 0.95
C ILE A 123 -13.81 3.38 1.31
N ILE A 124 -12.70 3.30 0.58
CA ILE A 124 -11.52 4.15 0.77
C ILE A 124 -11.42 5.05 -0.44
N VAL A 125 -11.44 6.36 -0.24
CA VAL A 125 -11.20 7.37 -1.29
C VAL A 125 -9.88 8.05 -1.00
N ILE A 126 -8.95 8.01 -1.96
CA ILE A 126 -7.66 8.69 -1.88
C ILE A 126 -7.63 9.77 -2.97
N ASP A 127 -7.69 11.01 -2.55
CA ASP A 127 -7.58 12.19 -3.40
C ASP A 127 -6.19 12.82 -3.21
N TYR A 128 -5.25 12.44 -4.04
CA TYR A 128 -3.88 12.95 -3.96
C TYR A 128 -3.77 14.43 -4.32
N LYS A 129 -4.67 14.95 -5.15
CA LYS A 129 -4.67 16.36 -5.57
C LYS A 129 -5.01 17.29 -4.42
N ASN A 130 -5.94 16.86 -3.56
CA ASN A 130 -6.41 17.64 -2.41
C ASN A 130 -5.83 17.10 -1.09
N GLU A 131 -4.98 16.07 -1.13
CA GLU A 131 -4.37 15.39 0.02
C GLU A 131 -5.42 14.93 1.06
N LYS A 132 -6.46 14.24 0.56
CA LYS A 132 -7.58 13.78 1.39
C LYS A 132 -7.78 12.28 1.30
N LEU A 133 -7.87 11.64 2.45
CA LEU A 133 -8.30 10.26 2.61
C LEU A 133 -9.70 10.24 3.22
N THR A 134 -10.67 9.65 2.51
CA THR A 134 -12.03 9.51 3.03
C THR A 134 -12.36 8.04 3.26
N LEU A 135 -12.85 7.72 4.45
CA LEU A 135 -13.31 6.39 4.84
C LEU A 135 -14.84 6.41 4.99
N SER A 136 -15.55 5.54 4.27
CA SER A 136 -17.02 5.53 4.26
C SER A 136 -17.57 4.11 4.27
N ASP A 137 -18.81 3.97 4.73
CA ASP A 137 -19.57 2.71 4.64
C ASP A 137 -20.43 2.63 3.37
N LYS A 138 -20.60 3.74 2.66
CA LYS A 138 -21.43 3.82 1.46
C LYS A 138 -20.79 4.71 0.39
N LEU A 139 -20.97 4.31 -0.85
CA LEU A 139 -20.58 5.04 -2.03
C LEU A 139 -21.86 5.46 -2.78
N ALA A 140 -22.09 6.78 -2.92
CA ALA A 140 -23.15 7.26 -3.78
C ALA A 140 -22.72 7.15 -5.25
N LEU A 141 -23.64 6.76 -6.14
CA LEU A 141 -23.35 6.62 -7.57
C LEU A 141 -22.78 7.91 -8.20
N ALA A 142 -23.29 9.07 -7.77
CA ALA A 142 -22.77 10.36 -8.23
C ALA A 142 -21.28 10.59 -7.90
N GLN A 143 -20.72 9.91 -6.89
CA GLN A 143 -19.31 10.02 -6.55
C GLN A 143 -18.38 9.25 -7.50
N THR A 144 -18.95 8.40 -8.37
CA THR A 144 -18.19 7.61 -9.37
C THR A 144 -18.35 8.15 -10.79
N GLU A 145 -18.99 9.27 -10.97
CA GLU A 145 -19.16 9.91 -12.28
C GLU A 145 -17.78 10.35 -12.82
N GLY A 146 -17.50 9.93 -14.06
CA GLY A 146 -16.22 10.21 -14.71
C GLY A 146 -15.05 9.31 -14.24
N PHE A 147 -15.33 8.28 -13.43
CA PHE A 147 -14.35 7.27 -13.06
C PHE A 147 -14.44 6.04 -13.96
N SER A 148 -13.29 5.48 -14.30
CA SER A 148 -13.19 4.13 -14.87
C SER A 148 -13.36 3.10 -13.77
N ARG A 149 -14.20 2.08 -14.02
CA ARG A 149 -14.50 1.01 -13.08
C ARG A 149 -13.70 -0.23 -13.43
N ILE A 150 -12.88 -0.72 -12.49
CA ILE A 150 -12.00 -1.88 -12.67
C ILE A 150 -12.36 -2.94 -11.61
N PRO A 151 -12.73 -4.16 -11.99
CA PRO A 151 -12.88 -5.25 -11.02
C PRO A 151 -11.50 -5.60 -10.43
N ILE A 152 -11.46 -5.81 -9.12
CA ILE A 152 -10.24 -6.18 -8.39
C ILE A 152 -10.45 -7.48 -7.63
N GLU A 153 -9.37 -8.13 -7.23
CA GLU A 153 -9.44 -9.22 -6.26
C GLU A 153 -9.02 -8.72 -4.88
N THR A 154 -9.78 -9.11 -3.88
CA THR A 154 -9.50 -8.81 -2.47
C THR A 154 -9.54 -10.10 -1.67
N ASP A 155 -8.69 -10.21 -0.65
CA ASP A 155 -8.68 -11.34 0.26
C ASP A 155 -9.14 -10.89 1.66
N SER A 156 -10.28 -11.39 2.13
CA SER A 156 -10.84 -11.03 3.42
C SER A 156 -9.98 -11.48 4.62
N ASN A 157 -9.10 -12.45 4.41
CA ASN A 157 -8.14 -12.92 5.42
C ASN A 157 -6.84 -12.12 5.41
N HIS A 158 -6.53 -11.52 4.26
CA HIS A 158 -5.36 -10.67 4.05
C HIS A 158 -5.80 -9.34 3.42
N PRO A 159 -6.42 -8.42 4.20
CA PRO A 159 -7.01 -7.18 3.67
C PRO A 159 -6.04 -6.28 2.92
N GLY A 160 -4.75 -6.34 3.23
CA GLY A 160 -3.69 -5.64 2.47
C GLY A 160 -3.38 -6.26 1.10
N LYS A 161 -4.15 -7.24 0.64
CA LYS A 161 -3.96 -7.89 -0.66
C LYS A 161 -5.04 -7.46 -1.65
N ILE A 162 -4.83 -6.30 -2.25
CA ILE A 162 -5.70 -5.75 -3.30
C ILE A 162 -5.01 -5.96 -4.64
N LEU A 163 -5.54 -6.86 -5.47
CA LEU A 163 -4.93 -7.22 -6.75
C LEU A 163 -5.71 -6.60 -7.90
N VAL A 164 -5.03 -5.75 -8.66
CA VAL A 164 -5.54 -5.03 -9.83
C VAL A 164 -5.09 -5.74 -11.10
N PRO A 165 -5.99 -6.15 -12.01
CA PRO A 165 -5.60 -6.71 -13.29
C PRO A 165 -4.87 -5.63 -14.12
N ILE A 166 -3.73 -6.00 -14.68
CA ILE A 166 -2.91 -5.12 -15.50
C ILE A 166 -2.43 -5.82 -16.77
N ASP A 167 -2.25 -5.02 -17.81
CA ASP A 167 -1.52 -5.38 -19.01
C ASP A 167 -0.26 -4.50 -19.15
N VAL A 168 0.89 -5.14 -19.31
CA VAL A 168 2.16 -4.45 -19.51
C VAL A 168 2.66 -4.73 -20.93
N THR A 169 2.64 -3.71 -21.77
CA THR A 169 3.23 -3.78 -23.11
C THR A 169 4.72 -3.46 -23.00
N ILE A 170 5.55 -4.45 -23.22
CA ILE A 170 7.02 -4.28 -23.17
C ILE A 170 7.48 -3.56 -24.45
N ILE A 171 7.09 -4.12 -25.59
CA ILE A 171 7.26 -3.56 -26.94
C ILE A 171 6.00 -3.88 -27.73
N PRO A 172 5.73 -3.23 -28.88
CA PRO A 172 4.61 -3.58 -29.73
C PRO A 172 4.54 -5.08 -30.01
N GLY A 173 3.39 -5.69 -29.70
CA GLY A 173 3.15 -7.14 -29.87
C GLY A 173 3.61 -8.04 -28.72
N LYS A 174 4.33 -7.54 -27.71
CA LYS A 174 4.70 -8.30 -26.51
C LYS A 174 4.00 -7.72 -25.27
N VAL A 175 2.90 -8.34 -24.88
CA VAL A 175 2.09 -7.96 -23.71
C VAL A 175 2.21 -9.03 -22.63
N ILE A 176 2.36 -8.59 -21.40
CA ILE A 176 2.31 -9.43 -20.20
C ILE A 176 1.04 -9.06 -19.44
N SER A 177 0.12 -10.00 -19.33
CA SER A 177 -1.12 -9.84 -18.55
C SER A 177 -1.00 -10.54 -17.21
N GLY A 178 -1.52 -9.91 -16.16
CA GLY A 178 -1.53 -10.46 -14.82
C GLY A 178 -2.16 -9.50 -13.81
N LYS A 179 -1.78 -9.63 -12.54
CA LYS A 179 -2.28 -8.79 -11.46
C LYS A 179 -1.14 -8.09 -10.76
N ALA A 180 -1.32 -6.81 -10.42
CA ALA A 180 -0.42 -6.07 -9.56
C ALA A 180 -1.05 -5.86 -8.17
N LEU A 181 -0.24 -5.94 -7.12
CA LEU A 181 -0.62 -5.51 -5.78
C LEU A 181 -0.72 -3.97 -5.77
N LEU A 182 -1.86 -3.42 -5.37
CA LEU A 182 -2.03 -1.99 -5.11
C LEU A 182 -1.42 -1.67 -3.76
N ASP A 183 -0.31 -0.95 -3.75
CA ASP A 183 0.52 -0.75 -2.55
C ASP A 183 0.89 0.73 -2.36
N THR A 184 0.13 1.43 -1.49
CA THR A 184 0.44 2.82 -1.13
C THR A 184 1.58 2.94 -0.10
N GLY A 185 2.00 1.83 0.50
CA GLY A 185 3.22 1.74 1.30
C GLY A 185 4.50 1.70 0.46
N SER A 186 4.38 1.45 -0.86
CA SER A 186 5.49 1.53 -1.80
C SER A 186 5.53 2.90 -2.48
N GLY A 187 6.63 3.64 -2.31
CA GLY A 187 6.87 4.90 -3.02
C GLY A 187 7.37 4.72 -4.45
N LYS A 188 7.34 3.51 -5.01
CA LYS A 188 7.88 3.18 -6.35
C LYS A 188 6.77 3.16 -7.42
N GLY A 189 7.19 2.96 -8.70
CA GLY A 189 6.27 2.69 -9.81
C GLY A 189 5.87 1.22 -9.89
N LEU A 190 5.87 0.65 -11.09
CA LEU A 190 5.63 -0.79 -11.28
C LEU A 190 6.93 -1.57 -11.06
N GLU A 191 6.89 -2.55 -10.16
CA GLU A 191 8.00 -3.44 -9.87
C GLU A 191 7.56 -4.90 -9.94
N PHE A 192 8.05 -5.63 -10.95
CA PHE A 192 7.77 -7.06 -11.11
C PHE A 192 8.45 -7.89 -10.02
N THR A 193 7.77 -8.93 -9.56
CA THR A 193 8.40 -9.92 -8.68
C THR A 193 9.49 -10.68 -9.42
N SER A 194 10.47 -11.20 -8.71
CA SER A 194 11.56 -11.98 -9.30
C SER A 194 11.07 -13.24 -10.02
N LYS A 195 10.01 -13.88 -9.50
CA LYS A 195 9.36 -15.03 -10.16
C LYS A 195 8.69 -14.64 -11.48
N ALA A 196 8.01 -13.48 -11.50
CA ALA A 196 7.42 -12.96 -12.74
C ALA A 196 8.52 -12.57 -13.73
N ALA A 197 9.58 -11.93 -13.27
CA ALA A 197 10.73 -11.58 -14.11
C ALA A 197 11.33 -12.82 -14.79
N ALA A 198 11.57 -13.87 -14.06
CA ALA A 198 12.08 -15.15 -14.60
C ALA A 198 11.07 -15.80 -15.57
N LYS A 199 9.77 -15.84 -15.19
CA LYS A 199 8.71 -16.43 -16.02
C LYS A 199 8.59 -15.75 -17.39
N TYR A 200 8.69 -14.43 -17.44
CA TYR A 200 8.51 -13.65 -18.66
C TYR A 200 9.83 -13.26 -19.35
N GLY A 201 10.97 -13.69 -18.79
CA GLY A 201 12.30 -13.41 -19.33
C GLY A 201 12.68 -11.93 -19.26
N LEU A 202 12.21 -11.19 -18.23
CA LEU A 202 12.55 -9.79 -18.03
C LEU A 202 14.01 -9.63 -17.60
N ASP A 203 14.52 -10.60 -16.86
CA ASP A 203 15.91 -10.72 -16.44
C ASP A 203 16.90 -10.91 -17.61
N LYS A 204 16.37 -11.22 -18.81
CA LYS A 204 17.14 -11.40 -20.04
C LYS A 204 17.07 -10.19 -20.98
N ILE A 205 16.30 -9.16 -20.63
CA ILE A 205 16.26 -7.91 -21.40
C ILE A 205 17.61 -7.23 -21.24
N GLN A 206 18.39 -7.26 -22.33
CA GLN A 206 19.71 -6.62 -22.35
C GLN A 206 19.53 -5.12 -22.62
N GLU A 207 19.65 -4.33 -21.58
CA GLU A 207 19.82 -2.88 -21.68
C GLU A 207 21.30 -2.54 -21.81
N LYS A 208 21.64 -1.53 -22.61
CA LYS A 208 23.05 -1.09 -22.79
C LYS A 208 23.69 -0.66 -21.48
N ASN A 209 22.89 -0.06 -20.57
CA ASN A 209 23.31 0.37 -19.25
C ASN A 209 22.15 0.09 -18.26
N PRO A 210 22.03 -1.12 -17.72
CA PRO A 210 20.97 -1.46 -16.80
C PRO A 210 21.09 -0.63 -15.51
N PHE A 211 20.04 0.09 -15.16
CA PHE A 211 19.99 0.80 -13.88
C PHE A 211 19.69 -0.19 -12.76
N TYR A 212 20.70 -0.46 -11.95
CA TYR A 212 20.57 -1.27 -10.74
C TYR A 212 20.09 -0.39 -9.58
N TYR A 213 19.08 -0.83 -8.87
CA TYR A 213 18.58 -0.14 -7.69
C TYR A 213 18.62 -1.04 -6.46
N LYS A 214 18.65 -0.39 -5.30
CA LYS A 214 18.46 -0.98 -3.98
C LYS A 214 17.54 -0.10 -3.16
N HIS A 215 16.73 -0.71 -2.33
CA HIS A 215 15.93 0.00 -1.34
C HIS A 215 15.71 -0.86 -0.09
N GLY A 216 15.39 -0.21 1.03
CA GLY A 216 14.99 -0.89 2.25
C GLY A 216 13.56 -1.39 2.15
N GLY A 217 13.27 -2.49 2.84
CA GLY A 217 11.94 -3.02 3.06
C GLY A 217 11.85 -3.68 4.43
N VAL A 218 10.65 -4.07 4.83
CA VAL A 218 10.41 -4.74 6.14
C VAL A 218 11.22 -6.03 6.25
N GLY A 219 11.46 -6.73 5.15
CA GLY A 219 12.30 -7.93 5.07
C GLY A 219 13.77 -7.66 4.75
N GLY A 220 14.29 -6.44 4.98
CA GLY A 220 15.67 -6.08 4.70
C GLY A 220 15.85 -5.36 3.37
N GLU A 221 17.01 -5.54 2.73
CA GLU A 221 17.30 -4.94 1.43
C GLU A 221 16.59 -5.71 0.31
N SER A 222 15.92 -4.99 -0.58
CA SER A 222 15.42 -5.44 -1.87
C SER A 222 16.21 -4.79 -2.98
N ALA A 223 16.45 -5.49 -4.08
CA ALA A 223 17.25 -5.01 -5.19
C ALA A 223 16.72 -5.51 -6.53
N GLY A 224 17.11 -4.84 -7.61
CA GLY A 224 16.71 -5.23 -8.95
C GLY A 224 17.19 -4.28 -10.02
N TYR A 225 16.52 -4.34 -11.17
CA TYR A 225 16.89 -3.55 -12.34
C TYR A 225 15.68 -2.84 -12.94
N GLU A 226 15.92 -1.66 -13.49
CA GLU A 226 14.95 -0.90 -14.27
C GLU A 226 15.08 -1.28 -15.75
N PHE A 227 13.95 -1.34 -16.45
CA PHE A 227 13.90 -1.63 -17.87
C PHE A 227 12.78 -0.83 -18.55
N ALA A 228 12.89 -0.66 -19.86
CA ALA A 228 11.93 0.09 -20.65
C ALA A 228 10.65 -0.73 -20.89
N VAL A 229 9.51 -0.05 -20.78
CA VAL A 229 8.18 -0.56 -21.16
C VAL A 229 7.47 0.50 -22.00
N ASP A 230 6.66 0.07 -22.97
CA ASP A 230 5.83 0.99 -23.75
C ASP A 230 4.75 1.60 -22.87
N LYS A 231 3.91 0.75 -22.25
CA LYS A 231 2.83 1.19 -21.36
C LYS A 231 2.39 0.11 -20.38
N VAL A 232 1.77 0.57 -19.30
CA VAL A 232 1.05 -0.24 -18.30
C VAL A 232 -0.39 0.24 -18.28
N THR A 233 -1.35 -0.66 -18.44
CA THR A 233 -2.78 -0.34 -18.38
C THR A 233 -3.50 -1.23 -17.38
N ALA A 234 -4.59 -0.70 -16.80
CA ALA A 234 -5.59 -1.49 -16.09
C ALA A 234 -6.92 -1.28 -16.82
N ASP A 235 -7.42 -2.33 -17.45
CA ASP A 235 -8.51 -2.20 -18.43
C ASP A 235 -8.15 -1.14 -19.50
N SER A 236 -8.97 -0.12 -19.70
CA SER A 236 -8.71 0.98 -20.64
C SER A 236 -7.88 2.15 -20.05
N VAL A 237 -7.56 2.12 -18.76
CA VAL A 237 -6.85 3.20 -18.07
C VAL A 237 -5.34 3.05 -18.23
N LEU A 238 -4.68 4.08 -18.76
CA LEU A 238 -3.22 4.16 -18.80
C LEU A 238 -2.70 4.47 -17.40
N LEU A 239 -1.98 3.53 -16.77
CA LEU A 239 -1.42 3.69 -15.44
C LEU A 239 -0.02 4.35 -15.48
N SER A 240 0.83 3.91 -16.39
CA SER A 240 2.18 4.45 -16.58
C SER A 240 2.77 4.07 -17.93
N GLN A 241 3.90 4.72 -18.29
CA GLN A 241 4.67 4.43 -19.50
C GLN A 241 6.15 4.72 -19.29
N GLY A 242 6.97 4.21 -20.18
CA GLY A 242 8.42 4.49 -20.25
C GLY A 242 9.26 3.49 -19.50
N LYS A 243 8.96 3.20 -18.23
CA LYS A 243 9.80 2.31 -17.41
C LYS A 243 9.03 1.48 -16.38
N ALA A 244 9.58 0.32 -16.09
CA ALA A 244 9.22 -0.55 -14.98
C ALA A 244 10.48 -1.12 -14.35
N ARG A 245 10.32 -1.83 -13.23
CA ARG A 245 11.41 -2.50 -12.52
C ARG A 245 11.11 -3.98 -12.38
N TYR A 246 12.13 -4.78 -12.16
CA TYR A 246 11.97 -6.15 -11.66
C TYR A 246 12.93 -6.41 -10.51
N SER A 247 12.45 -7.13 -9.52
CA SER A 247 13.23 -7.53 -8.36
C SER A 247 14.09 -8.76 -8.63
N THR A 248 15.21 -8.85 -7.92
CA THR A 248 16.07 -10.04 -7.84
C THR A 248 15.95 -10.78 -6.50
N ASP A 249 14.98 -10.43 -5.68
CA ASP A 249 14.74 -11.03 -4.39
C ASP A 249 14.43 -12.52 -4.51
N LYS A 250 14.91 -13.30 -3.55
CA LYS A 250 14.70 -14.75 -3.50
C LYS A 250 13.54 -15.14 -2.57
N GLU A 251 13.20 -14.27 -1.64
CA GLU A 251 12.15 -14.45 -0.65
C GLU A 251 11.32 -13.16 -0.49
N GLY A 252 10.32 -13.21 0.38
CA GLY A 252 9.47 -12.07 0.73
C GLY A 252 8.48 -11.65 -0.35
N ALA A 253 7.94 -10.44 -0.21
CA ALA A 253 6.88 -9.93 -1.08
C ALA A 253 7.31 -9.85 -2.55
N MET A 254 8.57 -9.48 -2.81
CA MET A 254 9.09 -9.32 -4.16
C MET A 254 9.51 -10.65 -4.83
N ALA A 255 9.37 -11.79 -4.14
CA ALA A 255 9.51 -13.14 -4.70
C ALA A 255 8.16 -13.91 -4.70
N SER A 256 7.03 -13.22 -4.56
CA SER A 256 5.70 -13.80 -4.63
C SER A 256 5.37 -14.32 -6.04
N ASP A 257 4.50 -15.35 -6.11
CA ASP A 257 3.86 -15.84 -7.35
C ASP A 257 2.34 -15.58 -7.38
N GLU A 258 1.80 -14.96 -6.34
CA GLU A 258 0.38 -14.62 -6.24
C GLU A 258 0.00 -13.40 -7.08
N TYR A 259 0.97 -12.56 -7.39
CA TYR A 259 0.86 -11.40 -8.30
C TYR A 259 2.14 -11.27 -9.12
N ILE A 260 2.05 -10.59 -10.25
CA ILE A 260 3.22 -10.41 -11.13
C ILE A 260 4.05 -9.19 -10.76
N ALA A 261 3.45 -8.19 -10.11
CA ALA A 261 4.11 -6.93 -9.77
C ALA A 261 3.48 -6.25 -8.57
N VAL A 262 4.20 -5.31 -7.99
CA VAL A 262 3.71 -4.29 -7.04
C VAL A 262 3.60 -2.97 -7.76
N ALA A 263 2.46 -2.29 -7.62
CA ALA A 263 2.21 -0.95 -8.15
C ALA A 263 2.12 0.04 -6.99
N GLY A 264 3.10 0.92 -6.91
CA GLY A 264 3.22 1.88 -5.81
C GLY A 264 2.76 3.31 -6.15
N ASN A 265 2.98 4.22 -5.23
CA ASN A 265 2.47 5.59 -5.29
C ASN A 265 3.03 6.44 -6.45
N GLU A 266 4.17 6.07 -7.04
CA GLU A 266 4.66 6.74 -8.25
C GLU A 266 3.62 6.64 -9.40
N ILE A 267 2.79 5.58 -9.38
CA ILE A 267 1.64 5.39 -10.28
C ILE A 267 0.39 6.05 -9.70
N TRP A 268 0.02 5.66 -8.49
CA TRP A 268 -1.30 5.96 -7.95
C TRP A 268 -1.55 7.45 -7.71
N ARG A 269 -0.50 8.23 -7.43
CA ARG A 269 -0.60 9.69 -7.22
C ARG A 269 -1.17 10.47 -8.40
N HIS A 270 -1.21 9.88 -9.58
CA HIS A 270 -1.79 10.50 -10.78
C HIS A 270 -3.31 10.36 -10.87
N PHE A 271 -3.91 9.66 -9.90
CA PHE A 271 -5.35 9.38 -9.90
C PHE A 271 -6.00 9.81 -8.60
N THR A 272 -7.29 10.14 -8.67
CA THR A 272 -8.19 10.00 -7.54
C THR A 272 -8.69 8.57 -7.56
N ILE A 273 -8.57 7.88 -6.42
CA ILE A 273 -8.80 6.44 -6.28
C ILE A 273 -9.98 6.20 -5.34
N ILE A 274 -10.91 5.33 -5.73
CA ILE A 274 -11.94 4.80 -4.84
C ILE A 274 -11.82 3.29 -4.80
N ILE A 275 -11.58 2.73 -3.63
CA ILE A 275 -11.51 1.28 -3.40
C ILE A 275 -12.76 0.88 -2.63
N ASP A 276 -13.67 0.15 -3.26
CA ASP A 276 -14.83 -0.46 -2.59
C ASP A 276 -14.46 -1.90 -2.19
N LEU A 277 -13.99 -2.07 -0.96
CA LEU A 277 -13.59 -3.38 -0.42
C LEU A 277 -14.77 -4.34 -0.26
N SER A 278 -15.99 -3.82 -0.17
CA SER A 278 -17.20 -4.66 -0.04
C SER A 278 -17.65 -5.28 -1.35
N LYS A 279 -17.36 -4.62 -2.47
CA LYS A 279 -17.75 -5.05 -3.82
C LYS A 279 -16.58 -5.51 -4.67
N SER A 280 -15.36 -5.44 -4.15
CA SER A 280 -14.12 -5.74 -4.89
C SER A 280 -14.03 -4.95 -6.20
N VAL A 281 -14.15 -3.62 -6.09
CA VAL A 281 -14.09 -2.71 -7.23
C VAL A 281 -13.17 -1.55 -6.92
N LEU A 282 -12.34 -1.22 -7.89
CA LEU A 282 -11.53 -0.02 -7.96
C LEU A 282 -12.13 0.94 -8.98
N PHE A 283 -12.21 2.22 -8.61
CA PHE A 283 -12.53 3.29 -9.52
C PHE A 283 -11.35 4.24 -9.61
N LEU A 284 -10.96 4.58 -10.84
CA LEU A 284 -9.85 5.49 -11.11
C LEU A 284 -10.32 6.67 -11.94
N LYS A 285 -9.89 7.85 -11.53
CA LYS A 285 -10.05 9.10 -12.29
C LYS A 285 -8.71 9.81 -12.32
N GLU A 286 -8.22 10.11 -13.52
CA GLU A 286 -6.96 10.84 -13.69
C GLU A 286 -7.07 12.26 -13.12
N ASN A 287 -6.03 12.68 -12.41
CA ASN A 287 -5.92 14.03 -11.86
C ASN A 287 -5.40 14.96 -12.97
N LEU A 288 -6.30 15.73 -13.56
CA LEU A 288 -5.97 16.77 -14.55
C LEU A 288 -5.29 17.99 -13.92
#